data_9698049b60bb4691516669cc1251e82c
#
_entry.id   9698049b60bb4691516669cc1251e82c
#
_cell.length_a   1.000
_cell.length_b   1.000
_cell.length_c   1.000
_cell.angle_alpha   90.00
_cell.angle_beta   90.00
_cell.angle_gamma   90.00
#
_symmetry.space_group_name_H-M   'P 1'
#
loop_
_entity.id
_entity.type
_entity.pdbx_description
1 polymer ?
#
loop_
_entity_poly.entity_id
_entity_poly.type
_entity_poly.pdbx_seq_one_letter_code
_entity_poly.pdbx_strand_id
1 'polypeptide(L)'
;MKLKEDASTEKLRGGYYTPLSLAKFIVNWGVTNQVSSILEPSCGDGAFLEALKKSSGNFECTAVEVLDSEAEKSEMLVQNDLRFKVINNDFYDEYKNHLSDKTFDLVIGNPPYIRYQYLTEEQREEQSLIMTSNGLAANKLINAWVSFVVASVQLLSGNGKVGLVIPAELLQVKYAEKLRMYLMTHLQKITIVTFRELVFPDVQQEVVILMGEKDTFHEGVHQIKILEFDNIDDLNSNFHPVEERVAFKDIDMSTTKWTRYFLSKEQNALINKIKNDRRFVPFVEIGEVDIGITTGNNNFFSVNKDTVEDYDLGDVTLPLIARSVNIPGITFNEPDWIQNVEAGAKTYLLDFNNVSEAEMTVGQKKYIAEGEEREEHTGYKCSIRNKWYCVPSIWSPDAFFLRRNHLYPKFVLNNVPEAVSTDTMHRIRFPMFTDR
;
A
#
# COMPACT_ATOMS: atom_id res chain seq x y z
N MET A 1 -12.17 17.11 2.03
CA MET A 1 -11.32 17.89 2.94
C MET A 1 -11.39 17.43 4.40
N LYS A 2 -12.49 16.81 4.87
CA LYS A 2 -12.61 16.20 6.23
C LYS A 2 -11.59 15.09 6.56
N LEU A 3 -10.92 14.45 5.58
CA LEU A 3 -9.86 13.46 5.82
C LEU A 3 -8.53 14.06 6.31
N LYS A 4 -8.36 15.39 6.32
CA LYS A 4 -7.15 16.05 6.84
C LYS A 4 -7.26 16.40 8.32
N GLU A 5 -8.46 16.58 8.85
CA GLU A 5 -8.68 16.99 10.24
C GLU A 5 -8.75 15.80 11.20
N ASP A 6 -9.11 14.59 10.70
CA ASP A 6 -9.24 13.37 11.50
C ASP A 6 -7.97 12.46 11.51
N ALA A 7 -6.98 12.76 10.67
CA ALA A 7 -5.72 12.02 10.70
C ALA A 7 -4.79 12.68 11.72
N SER A 8 -4.32 11.93 12.73
CA SER A 8 -3.30 12.44 13.65
C SER A 8 -2.13 12.99 12.85
N THR A 9 -1.48 14.03 13.34
CA THR A 9 -0.32 14.67 12.71
C THR A 9 0.78 13.64 12.39
N GLU A 10 0.91 12.59 13.18
CA GLU A 10 1.80 11.45 12.99
C GLU A 10 1.46 10.60 11.76
N LYS A 11 0.16 10.32 11.52
CA LYS A 11 -0.30 9.59 10.32
C LYS A 11 -0.02 10.35 9.02
N LEU A 12 -0.10 11.66 9.03
CA LEU A 12 0.17 12.51 7.86
C LEU A 12 1.66 12.57 7.55
N ARG A 13 2.51 12.41 8.56
CA ARG A 13 3.98 12.43 8.45
C ARG A 13 4.57 11.07 8.12
N GLY A 14 3.77 9.97 8.14
CA GLY A 14 4.23 8.61 7.83
C GLY A 14 5.24 8.05 8.83
N GLY A 15 5.38 8.68 10.01
CA GLY A 15 6.27 8.24 11.08
C GLY A 15 5.62 7.12 11.90
N TYR A 16 6.25 5.96 11.90
CA TYR A 16 5.89 4.83 12.75
C TYR A 16 7.11 4.45 13.57
N TYR A 17 7.01 4.54 14.89
CA TYR A 17 8.11 4.20 15.77
C TYR A 17 8.38 2.69 15.74
N THR A 18 9.62 2.35 15.44
CA THR A 18 10.02 0.94 15.32
C THR A 18 10.12 0.31 16.68
N PRO A 19 9.45 -0.84 16.95
CA PRO A 19 9.67 -1.57 18.20
C PRO A 19 11.16 -1.88 18.41
N LEU A 20 11.67 -1.62 19.61
CA LEU A 20 13.09 -1.81 19.93
C LEU A 20 13.56 -3.26 19.69
N SER A 21 12.67 -4.26 19.90
CA SER A 21 12.95 -5.67 19.62
C SER A 21 13.22 -5.93 18.14
N LEU A 22 12.50 -5.24 17.25
CA LEU A 22 12.68 -5.32 15.80
C LEU A 22 13.98 -4.60 15.37
N ALA A 23 14.23 -3.40 15.92
CA ALA A 23 15.48 -2.66 15.67
C ALA A 23 16.70 -3.49 16.11
N LYS A 24 16.65 -4.13 17.27
CA LYS A 24 17.70 -5.04 17.76
C LYS A 24 17.93 -6.23 16.82
N PHE A 25 16.87 -6.83 16.31
CA PHE A 25 17.00 -7.93 15.35
C PHE A 25 17.79 -7.49 14.10
N ILE A 26 17.41 -6.37 13.50
CA ILE A 26 18.06 -5.85 12.29
C ILE A 26 19.52 -5.47 12.58
N VAL A 27 19.79 -4.81 13.70
CA VAL A 27 21.15 -4.47 14.14
C VAL A 27 22.00 -5.72 14.34
N ASN A 28 21.50 -6.74 15.04
CA ASN A 28 22.22 -8.00 15.28
C ASN A 28 22.53 -8.74 14.00
N TRP A 29 21.65 -8.70 13.00
CA TRP A 29 21.89 -9.27 11.68
C TRP A 29 22.91 -8.45 10.87
N GLY A 30 22.81 -7.12 10.93
CA GLY A 30 23.60 -6.22 10.09
C GLY A 30 25.01 -5.99 10.60
N VAL A 31 25.18 -5.75 11.90
CA VAL A 31 26.46 -5.38 12.50
C VAL A 31 27.35 -6.61 12.65
N THR A 32 28.45 -6.61 11.91
CA THR A 32 29.50 -7.61 11.99
C THR A 32 30.85 -6.92 12.27
N ASN A 33 31.90 -7.70 12.52
CA ASN A 33 33.25 -7.15 12.73
C ASN A 33 33.82 -6.41 11.51
N GLN A 34 33.19 -6.52 10.35
CA GLN A 34 33.59 -5.88 9.09
C GLN A 34 32.87 -4.55 8.85
N VAL A 35 31.82 -4.24 9.63
CA VAL A 35 31.05 -3.01 9.50
C VAL A 35 31.76 -1.89 10.25
N SER A 36 32.18 -0.86 9.51
CA SER A 36 32.84 0.33 10.03
C SER A 36 32.02 1.61 9.85
N SER A 37 31.06 1.61 8.96
CA SER A 37 30.22 2.77 8.63
C SER A 37 28.76 2.39 8.51
N ILE A 38 27.90 3.13 9.23
CA ILE A 38 26.45 2.89 9.26
C ILE A 38 25.70 4.16 8.91
N LEU A 39 24.64 4.05 8.14
CA LEU A 39 23.68 5.12 7.86
C LEU A 39 22.29 4.73 8.36
N GLU A 40 21.64 5.64 9.07
CA GLU A 40 20.22 5.61 9.37
C GLU A 40 19.53 6.86 8.74
N PRO A 41 18.83 6.73 7.61
CA PRO A 41 18.33 7.87 6.84
C PRO A 41 17.12 8.59 7.46
N SER A 42 16.51 8.02 8.50
CA SER A 42 15.34 8.58 9.20
C SER A 42 15.22 7.98 10.58
N CYS A 43 15.97 8.52 11.56
CA CYS A 43 16.15 7.84 12.85
C CYS A 43 14.96 8.00 13.81
N GLY A 44 14.07 8.96 13.60
CA GLY A 44 12.91 9.19 14.46
C GLY A 44 13.33 9.39 15.93
N ASP A 45 12.69 8.66 16.82
CA ASP A 45 12.96 8.66 18.26
C ASP A 45 14.23 7.87 18.68
N GLY A 46 14.96 7.30 17.71
CA GLY A 46 16.26 6.65 17.94
C GLY A 46 16.21 5.17 18.28
N ALA A 47 15.18 4.42 17.92
CA ALA A 47 15.06 2.98 18.22
C ALA A 47 16.27 2.17 17.69
N PHE A 48 16.73 2.43 16.46
CA PHE A 48 17.93 1.79 15.91
C PHE A 48 19.21 2.29 16.58
N LEU A 49 19.29 3.58 16.92
CA LEU A 49 20.44 4.14 17.66
C LEU A 49 20.55 3.49 19.05
N GLU A 50 19.42 3.26 19.75
CA GLU A 50 19.41 2.53 21.02
C GLU A 50 19.91 1.08 20.87
N ALA A 51 19.52 0.42 19.79
CA ALA A 51 19.99 -0.93 19.50
C ALA A 51 21.49 -0.95 19.17
N LEU A 52 21.97 -0.02 18.33
CA LEU A 52 23.38 0.14 17.96
C LEU A 52 24.25 0.50 19.17
N LYS A 53 23.79 1.37 20.07
CA LYS A 53 24.51 1.75 21.28
C LYS A 53 24.86 0.56 22.18
N LYS A 54 23.97 -0.46 22.17
CA LYS A 54 24.16 -1.71 22.92
C LYS A 54 25.04 -2.73 22.20
N SER A 55 25.35 -2.51 20.93
CA SER A 55 26.23 -3.38 20.16
C SER A 55 27.70 -3.09 20.44
N SER A 56 28.52 -4.13 20.41
CA SER A 56 29.97 -4.02 20.69
C SER A 56 30.83 -3.67 19.45
N GLY A 57 30.18 -3.37 18.30
CA GLY A 57 30.87 -3.07 17.05
C GLY A 57 31.68 -1.76 17.10
N ASN A 58 32.81 -1.71 16.41
CA ASN A 58 33.60 -0.50 16.20
C ASN A 58 33.21 0.13 14.85
N PHE A 59 32.24 1.02 14.86
CA PHE A 59 31.68 1.68 13.68
C PHE A 59 31.42 3.16 13.94
N GLU A 60 31.28 3.92 12.88
CA GLU A 60 30.70 5.27 12.89
C GLU A 60 29.27 5.22 12.31
N CYS A 61 28.32 5.80 13.03
CA CYS A 61 26.92 5.87 12.61
C CYS A 61 26.54 7.31 12.30
N THR A 62 26.10 7.56 11.08
CA THR A 62 25.42 8.80 10.68
C THR A 62 23.91 8.56 10.68
N ALA A 63 23.20 9.36 11.46
CA ALA A 63 21.73 9.30 11.52
C ALA A 63 21.14 10.65 11.10
N VAL A 64 20.08 10.63 10.32
CA VAL A 64 19.40 11.83 9.83
C VAL A 64 17.96 11.85 10.35
N GLU A 65 17.49 13.00 10.82
CA GLU A 65 16.10 13.20 11.23
C GLU A 65 15.67 14.63 10.94
N VAL A 66 14.50 14.76 10.31
CA VAL A 66 13.96 16.06 9.85
C VAL A 66 13.24 16.82 10.96
N LEU A 67 12.70 16.12 11.95
CA LEU A 67 11.94 16.72 13.04
C LEU A 67 12.87 17.10 14.20
N ASP A 68 12.93 18.37 14.54
CA ASP A 68 13.77 18.90 15.62
C ASP A 68 13.58 18.13 16.94
N SER A 69 12.31 17.91 17.32
CA SER A 69 11.99 17.22 18.58
C SER A 69 12.42 15.76 18.63
N GLU A 70 12.44 15.06 17.49
CA GLU A 70 12.89 13.67 17.40
C GLU A 70 14.42 13.61 17.28
N ALA A 71 15.02 14.52 16.52
CA ALA A 71 16.47 14.66 16.45
C ALA A 71 17.09 14.93 17.82
N GLU A 72 16.49 15.86 18.60
CA GLU A 72 16.92 16.14 19.99
C GLU A 72 16.87 14.89 20.88
N LYS A 73 15.79 14.08 20.79
CA LYS A 73 15.69 12.81 21.55
C LYS A 73 16.81 11.84 21.16
N SER A 74 17.02 11.69 19.84
CA SER A 74 18.07 10.84 19.29
C SER A 74 19.47 11.30 19.70
N GLU A 75 19.75 12.60 19.69
CA GLU A 75 21.00 13.17 20.18
C GLU A 75 21.21 12.89 21.67
N MET A 76 20.19 13.14 22.51
CA MET A 76 20.23 12.85 23.94
C MET A 76 20.48 11.36 24.20
N LEU A 77 19.90 10.48 23.41
CA LEU A 77 20.06 9.04 23.54
C LEU A 77 21.51 8.61 23.36
N VAL A 78 22.21 9.18 22.38
CA VAL A 78 23.57 8.80 22.01
C VAL A 78 24.65 9.77 22.53
N GLN A 79 24.26 10.78 23.31
CA GLN A 79 25.21 11.74 23.88
C GLN A 79 26.37 10.99 24.61
N ASN A 80 27.59 11.49 24.46
CA ASN A 80 28.82 10.90 24.98
C ASN A 80 29.25 9.58 24.29
N ASP A 81 28.63 9.12 23.24
CA ASP A 81 29.13 8.02 22.44
C ASP A 81 29.62 8.55 21.07
N LEU A 82 30.94 8.64 20.94
CA LEU A 82 31.59 9.24 19.76
C LEU A 82 31.37 8.45 18.45
N ARG A 83 30.77 7.29 18.53
CA ARG A 83 30.40 6.51 17.33
C ARG A 83 29.25 7.14 16.56
N PHE A 84 28.49 8.02 17.17
CA PHE A 84 27.23 8.53 16.60
C PHE A 84 27.31 9.99 16.22
N LYS A 85 26.80 10.30 15.04
CA LYS A 85 26.51 11.65 14.57
C LYS A 85 25.06 11.74 14.15
N VAL A 86 24.24 12.46 14.90
CA VAL A 86 22.85 12.79 14.52
C VAL A 86 22.85 14.12 13.76
N ILE A 87 22.14 14.18 12.66
CA ILE A 87 22.02 15.35 11.78
C ILE A 87 20.54 15.71 11.72
N ASN A 88 20.20 16.87 12.27
CA ASN A 88 18.85 17.42 12.12
C ASN A 88 18.73 18.11 10.77
N ASN A 89 18.28 17.38 9.76
CA ASN A 89 18.05 17.88 8.41
C ASN A 89 17.07 16.97 7.64
N ASP A 90 16.53 17.45 6.52
CA ASP A 90 15.84 16.63 5.56
C ASP A 90 16.80 15.64 4.88
N PHE A 91 16.43 14.35 4.80
CA PHE A 91 17.28 13.34 4.18
C PHE A 91 17.57 13.61 2.70
N TYR A 92 16.62 14.15 1.95
CA TYR A 92 16.86 14.46 0.53
C TYR A 92 17.92 15.56 0.39
N ASP A 93 17.87 16.59 1.25
CA ASP A 93 18.86 17.66 1.27
C ASP A 93 20.24 17.14 1.72
N GLU A 94 20.27 16.32 2.77
CA GLU A 94 21.50 15.70 3.26
C GLU A 94 22.10 14.74 2.22
N TYR A 95 21.26 13.94 1.55
CA TYR A 95 21.68 13.07 0.47
C TYR A 95 22.34 13.84 -0.67
N LYS A 96 21.69 14.88 -1.17
CA LYS A 96 22.17 15.71 -2.27
C LYS A 96 23.52 16.37 -1.97
N ASN A 97 23.63 16.97 -0.79
CA ASN A 97 24.75 17.87 -0.49
C ASN A 97 25.94 17.17 0.20
N HIS A 98 25.70 16.03 0.87
CA HIS A 98 26.71 15.46 1.77
C HIS A 98 26.88 13.94 1.71
N LEU A 99 25.88 13.18 1.23
CA LEU A 99 25.92 11.71 1.27
C LEU A 99 26.08 11.06 -0.10
N SER A 100 25.69 11.69 -1.19
CA SER A 100 25.62 11.07 -2.53
C SER A 100 26.96 10.45 -3.01
N ASP A 101 28.08 10.98 -2.55
CA ASP A 101 29.43 10.51 -2.89
C ASP A 101 30.06 9.60 -1.80
N LYS A 102 29.28 9.27 -0.75
CA LYS A 102 29.72 8.38 0.32
C LYS A 102 29.20 6.95 0.13
N THR A 103 29.87 6.03 0.81
CA THR A 103 29.39 4.64 0.90
C THR A 103 29.38 4.18 2.35
N PHE A 104 28.44 3.27 2.66
CA PHE A 104 28.25 2.70 3.98
C PHE A 104 28.25 1.18 3.93
N ASP A 105 28.82 0.55 4.96
CA ASP A 105 28.83 -0.89 5.07
C ASP A 105 27.46 -1.43 5.51
N LEU A 106 26.66 -0.60 6.20
CA LEU A 106 25.34 -0.95 6.64
C LEU A 106 24.42 0.27 6.55
N VAL A 107 23.25 0.09 5.92
CA VAL A 107 22.15 1.06 5.96
C VAL A 107 20.96 0.38 6.63
N ILE A 108 20.46 0.97 7.72
CA ILE A 108 19.31 0.46 8.48
C ILE A 108 18.32 1.55 8.76
N GLY A 109 17.06 1.18 8.99
CA GLY A 109 16.03 2.16 9.36
C GLY A 109 14.61 1.72 9.02
N ASN A 110 13.69 2.62 9.31
CA ASN A 110 12.29 2.55 8.94
C ASN A 110 11.93 3.83 8.19
N PRO A 111 12.06 3.86 6.86
CA PRO A 111 11.82 5.07 6.07
C PRO A 111 10.37 5.55 6.16
N PRO A 112 10.09 6.85 6.00
CA PRO A 112 8.76 7.41 6.17
C PRO A 112 7.81 6.99 5.05
N TYR A 113 6.54 6.57 5.40
CA TYR A 113 5.52 6.13 4.44
C TYR A 113 4.64 7.28 3.95
N ILE A 114 5.28 8.37 3.52
CA ILE A 114 4.61 9.61 3.07
C ILE A 114 4.19 9.46 1.62
N ARG A 115 2.91 9.74 1.33
CA ARG A 115 2.42 9.78 -0.06
C ARG A 115 2.96 11.02 -0.78
N TYR A 116 3.25 10.89 -2.06
CA TYR A 116 3.79 11.95 -2.93
C TYR A 116 3.10 13.33 -2.77
N GLN A 117 1.79 13.34 -2.62
CA GLN A 117 1.00 14.57 -2.48
C GLN A 117 1.26 15.36 -1.19
N TYR A 118 1.90 14.75 -0.20
CA TYR A 118 2.24 15.39 1.09
C TYR A 118 3.70 15.83 1.19
N LEU A 119 4.52 15.49 0.20
CA LEU A 119 5.89 15.98 0.08
C LEU A 119 5.88 17.46 -0.35
N THR A 120 6.90 18.21 0.04
CA THR A 120 7.14 19.57 -0.49
C THR A 120 7.55 19.51 -1.96
N GLU A 121 7.63 20.65 -2.64
CA GLU A 121 8.06 20.71 -4.03
C GLU A 121 9.52 20.26 -4.16
N GLU A 122 10.38 20.76 -3.30
CA GLU A 122 11.80 20.41 -3.22
C GLU A 122 11.99 18.90 -2.97
N GLN A 123 11.26 18.33 -2.02
CA GLN A 123 11.32 16.89 -1.74
C GLN A 123 10.87 16.05 -2.94
N ARG A 124 9.87 16.50 -3.71
CA ARG A 124 9.42 15.81 -4.92
C ARG A 124 10.46 15.86 -6.04
N GLU A 125 11.14 16.97 -6.19
CA GLU A 125 12.22 17.13 -7.17
C GLU A 125 13.38 16.19 -6.83
N GLU A 126 13.88 16.19 -5.59
CA GLU A 126 14.97 15.33 -5.15
C GLU A 126 14.59 13.84 -5.20
N GLN A 127 13.37 13.48 -4.78
CA GLN A 127 12.84 12.13 -4.96
C GLN A 127 12.90 11.72 -6.44
N SER A 128 12.47 12.61 -7.34
CA SER A 128 12.47 12.34 -8.78
C SER A 128 13.89 12.17 -9.33
N LEU A 129 14.84 12.96 -8.86
CA LEU A 129 16.25 12.87 -9.24
C LEU A 129 16.87 11.54 -8.78
N ILE A 130 16.66 11.13 -7.51
CA ILE A 130 17.12 9.84 -7.00
C ILE A 130 16.55 8.69 -7.85
N MET A 131 15.26 8.75 -8.18
CA MET A 131 14.61 7.70 -8.96
C MET A 131 15.17 7.66 -10.39
N THR A 132 15.22 8.79 -11.09
CA THR A 132 15.62 8.84 -12.51
C THR A 132 17.11 8.57 -12.73
N SER A 133 17.98 9.02 -11.84
CA SER A 133 19.42 8.73 -11.90
C SER A 133 19.72 7.24 -11.74
N ASN A 134 18.80 6.49 -11.12
CA ASN A 134 18.89 5.03 -10.96
C ASN A 134 18.02 4.24 -11.96
N GLY A 135 17.59 4.87 -13.05
CA GLY A 135 16.83 4.20 -14.13
C GLY A 135 15.38 3.87 -13.79
N LEU A 136 14.83 4.45 -12.71
CA LEU A 136 13.43 4.28 -12.33
C LEU A 136 12.62 5.48 -12.82
N ALA A 137 11.36 5.22 -13.21
CA ALA A 137 10.45 6.31 -13.60
C ALA A 137 9.94 7.05 -12.36
N ALA A 138 10.08 8.36 -12.34
CA ALA A 138 9.40 9.20 -11.37
C ALA A 138 7.91 9.34 -11.75
N ASN A 139 7.01 9.10 -10.81
CA ASN A 139 5.58 9.34 -11.00
C ASN A 139 4.89 9.75 -9.68
N LYS A 140 3.72 10.39 -9.81
CA LYS A 140 2.94 10.92 -8.66
C LYS A 140 2.29 9.86 -7.76
N LEU A 141 2.48 8.57 -8.04
CA LEU A 141 1.93 7.46 -7.25
C LEU A 141 2.97 6.86 -6.31
N ILE A 142 4.23 7.29 -6.41
CA ILE A 142 5.34 6.71 -5.64
C ILE A 142 5.41 7.37 -4.26
N ASN A 143 5.34 6.56 -3.22
CA ASN A 143 5.54 6.99 -1.83
C ASN A 143 7.02 7.26 -1.53
N ALA A 144 7.32 8.11 -0.55
CA ALA A 144 8.68 8.49 -0.17
C ALA A 144 9.59 7.30 0.16
N TRP A 145 9.09 6.27 0.86
CA TRP A 145 9.89 5.09 1.22
C TRP A 145 10.60 4.44 0.02
N VAL A 146 10.05 4.55 -1.20
CA VAL A 146 10.65 3.96 -2.40
C VAL A 146 11.98 4.62 -2.74
N SER A 147 12.05 5.95 -2.73
CA SER A 147 13.30 6.68 -2.99
C SER A 147 14.30 6.53 -1.86
N PHE A 148 13.84 6.40 -0.61
CA PHE A 148 14.73 6.05 0.52
C PHE A 148 15.38 4.67 0.33
N VAL A 149 14.62 3.66 -0.12
CA VAL A 149 15.18 2.34 -0.43
C VAL A 149 16.20 2.43 -1.57
N VAL A 150 15.90 3.16 -2.65
CA VAL A 150 16.83 3.33 -3.78
C VAL A 150 18.12 4.01 -3.33
N ALA A 151 18.01 5.13 -2.60
CA ALA A 151 19.16 5.86 -2.05
C ALA A 151 19.97 4.96 -1.10
N SER A 152 19.32 4.21 -0.21
CA SER A 152 19.96 3.28 0.71
C SER A 152 20.81 2.24 0.00
N VAL A 153 20.28 1.63 -1.07
CA VAL A 153 21.02 0.62 -1.84
C VAL A 153 22.15 1.24 -2.67
N GLN A 154 21.94 2.47 -3.17
CA GLN A 154 22.98 3.21 -3.90
C GLN A 154 24.17 3.53 -3.01
N LEU A 155 23.91 3.93 -1.76
CA LEU A 155 24.92 4.29 -0.77
C LEU A 155 25.64 3.09 -0.15
N LEU A 156 25.33 1.84 -0.53
CA LEU A 156 26.04 0.67 -0.03
C LEU A 156 27.46 0.57 -0.61
N SER A 157 28.41 0.25 0.24
CA SER A 157 29.75 -0.20 -0.17
C SER A 157 29.67 -1.51 -0.97
N GLY A 158 30.77 -1.95 -1.58
CA GLY A 158 30.79 -3.14 -2.44
C GLY A 158 30.32 -4.44 -1.78
N ASN A 159 30.46 -4.53 -0.45
CA ASN A 159 29.98 -5.65 0.38
C ASN A 159 29.00 -5.18 1.45
N GLY A 160 28.32 -4.08 1.18
CA GLY A 160 27.40 -3.46 2.14
C GLY A 160 26.09 -4.23 2.28
N LYS A 161 25.42 -3.98 3.40
CA LYS A 161 24.13 -4.56 3.75
C LYS A 161 23.07 -3.47 3.95
N VAL A 162 21.82 -3.79 3.62
CA VAL A 162 20.67 -2.94 3.89
C VAL A 162 19.62 -3.71 4.69
N GLY A 163 19.15 -3.12 5.79
CA GLY A 163 18.12 -3.69 6.64
C GLY A 163 17.01 -2.66 6.91
N LEU A 164 15.91 -2.70 6.16
CA LEU A 164 14.85 -1.70 6.23
C LEU A 164 13.49 -2.31 6.56
N VAL A 165 12.73 -1.62 7.41
CA VAL A 165 11.32 -1.91 7.64
C VAL A 165 10.52 -1.13 6.62
N ILE A 166 9.79 -1.81 5.72
CA ILE A 166 9.11 -1.16 4.59
C ILE A 166 7.70 -1.76 4.38
N PRO A 167 6.79 -1.05 3.69
CA PRO A 167 5.46 -1.59 3.41
C PRO A 167 5.49 -2.90 2.64
N ALA A 168 4.62 -3.86 3.03
CA ALA A 168 4.44 -5.13 2.33
C ALA A 168 3.97 -4.95 0.86
N GLU A 169 3.54 -3.74 0.51
CA GLU A 169 3.29 -3.30 -0.86
C GLU A 169 4.47 -3.59 -1.80
N LEU A 170 5.72 -3.60 -1.28
CA LEU A 170 6.89 -4.03 -2.06
C LEU A 170 6.64 -5.34 -2.79
N LEU A 171 5.95 -6.30 -2.20
CA LEU A 171 5.84 -7.67 -2.73
C LEU A 171 5.03 -7.77 -4.02
N GLN A 172 4.02 -6.91 -4.22
CA GLN A 172 3.05 -7.16 -5.30
C GLN A 172 2.49 -5.93 -6.03
N VAL A 173 2.54 -4.72 -5.45
CA VAL A 173 1.87 -3.57 -6.08
C VAL A 173 2.57 -3.13 -7.37
N LYS A 174 1.78 -2.60 -8.30
CA LYS A 174 2.26 -2.21 -9.64
C LYS A 174 3.33 -1.13 -9.58
N TYR A 175 3.16 -0.11 -8.77
CA TYR A 175 4.12 1.01 -8.70
C TYR A 175 5.49 0.58 -8.16
N ALA A 176 5.57 -0.49 -7.34
CA ALA A 176 6.82 -1.02 -6.81
C ALA A 176 7.53 -2.01 -7.76
N GLU A 177 6.98 -2.29 -8.94
CA GLU A 177 7.57 -3.24 -9.91
C GLU A 177 9.00 -2.84 -10.31
N LYS A 178 9.21 -1.56 -10.61
CA LYS A 178 10.54 -1.06 -10.98
C LYS A 178 11.53 -1.10 -9.81
N LEU A 179 11.04 -0.83 -8.58
CA LEU A 179 11.86 -0.99 -7.38
C LEU A 179 12.29 -2.46 -7.18
N ARG A 180 11.37 -3.43 -7.36
CA ARG A 180 11.74 -4.85 -7.30
C ARG A 180 12.82 -5.21 -8.31
N MET A 181 12.68 -4.73 -9.56
CA MET A 181 13.71 -4.94 -10.58
C MET A 181 15.06 -4.31 -10.17
N TYR A 182 15.04 -3.09 -9.65
CA TYR A 182 16.22 -2.41 -9.15
C TYR A 182 16.91 -3.23 -8.04
N LEU A 183 16.17 -3.67 -7.04
CA LEU A 183 16.70 -4.50 -5.96
C LEU A 183 17.28 -5.82 -6.48
N MET A 184 16.58 -6.50 -7.41
CA MET A 184 17.03 -7.75 -8.01
C MET A 184 18.32 -7.63 -8.84
N THR A 185 18.65 -6.43 -9.32
CA THR A 185 19.86 -6.19 -10.11
C THR A 185 21.03 -5.64 -9.27
N HIS A 186 20.76 -5.06 -8.11
CA HIS A 186 21.80 -4.40 -7.28
C HIS A 186 22.18 -5.17 -6.02
N LEU A 187 21.35 -6.15 -5.60
CA LEU A 187 21.60 -6.97 -4.43
C LEU A 187 21.77 -8.44 -4.85
N GLN A 188 22.86 -9.07 -4.41
CA GLN A 188 23.13 -10.47 -4.69
C GLN A 188 22.27 -11.40 -3.84
N LYS A 189 21.99 -11.02 -2.59
CA LYS A 189 21.07 -11.76 -1.72
C LYS A 189 20.00 -10.86 -1.18
N ILE A 190 18.75 -11.30 -1.27
CA ILE A 190 17.59 -10.63 -0.71
C ILE A 190 16.87 -11.59 0.22
N THR A 191 16.74 -11.22 1.49
CA THR A 191 15.89 -11.92 2.44
C THR A 191 14.73 -11.01 2.82
N ILE A 192 13.52 -11.46 2.59
CA ILE A 192 12.31 -10.76 3.03
C ILE A 192 11.74 -11.48 4.24
N VAL A 193 11.54 -10.76 5.32
CA VAL A 193 10.83 -11.27 6.50
C VAL A 193 9.42 -10.70 6.50
N THR A 194 8.43 -11.58 6.62
CA THR A 194 7.01 -11.23 6.67
C THR A 194 6.39 -11.68 7.99
N PHE A 195 5.28 -11.05 8.37
CA PHE A 195 4.57 -11.33 9.61
C PHE A 195 3.11 -11.65 9.32
N ARG A 196 2.52 -12.60 10.08
CA ARG A 196 1.09 -12.89 10.04
C ARG A 196 0.28 -11.91 10.86
N GLU A 197 0.86 -11.38 11.93
CA GLU A 197 0.28 -10.34 12.77
C GLU A 197 0.82 -8.97 12.39
N LEU A 198 0.07 -7.91 12.70
CA LEU A 198 0.53 -6.55 12.44
C LEU A 198 1.68 -6.19 13.39
N VAL A 199 2.80 -5.75 12.85
CA VAL A 199 3.96 -5.23 13.59
C VAL A 199 3.61 -3.92 14.31
N PHE A 200 2.73 -3.11 13.70
CA PHE A 200 2.22 -1.86 14.23
C PHE A 200 0.71 -1.97 14.50
N PRO A 201 0.27 -2.42 15.69
CA PRO A 201 -1.15 -2.69 15.96
C PRO A 201 -2.08 -1.50 15.78
N ASP A 202 -1.58 -0.29 16.08
CA ASP A 202 -2.34 0.95 15.99
C ASP A 202 -2.52 1.44 14.55
N VAL A 203 -1.85 0.80 13.61
CA VAL A 203 -1.84 1.18 12.19
C VAL A 203 -2.14 -0.04 11.33
N GLN A 204 -3.18 0.03 10.51
CA GLN A 204 -3.52 -1.02 9.55
C GLN A 204 -2.53 -1.05 8.36
N GLN A 205 -1.23 -1.06 8.64
CA GLN A 205 -0.18 -1.13 7.65
C GLN A 205 0.64 -2.41 7.83
N GLU A 206 0.54 -3.30 6.86
CA GLU A 206 1.40 -4.47 6.79
C GLU A 206 2.81 -4.04 6.36
N VAL A 207 3.81 -4.54 7.07
CA VAL A 207 5.22 -4.27 6.77
C VAL A 207 6.01 -5.57 6.59
N VAL A 208 7.15 -5.43 5.93
CA VAL A 208 8.16 -6.48 5.78
C VAL A 208 9.52 -5.92 6.19
N ILE A 209 10.44 -6.79 6.58
CA ILE A 209 11.85 -6.41 6.67
C ILE A 209 12.51 -6.79 5.35
N LEU A 210 13.09 -5.79 4.67
CA LEU A 210 13.98 -5.98 3.54
C LEU A 210 15.41 -6.11 4.08
N MET A 211 16.00 -7.29 3.96
CA MET A 211 17.40 -7.55 4.29
C MET A 211 18.13 -7.85 2.98
N GLY A 212 18.99 -6.94 2.54
CA GLY A 212 19.71 -7.03 1.29
C GLY A 212 21.21 -7.05 1.51
N GLU A 213 21.92 -7.85 0.71
CA GLU A 213 23.38 -7.94 0.72
C GLU A 213 23.92 -7.68 -0.68
N LYS A 214 24.86 -6.73 -0.78
CA LYS A 214 25.60 -6.42 -1.99
C LYS A 214 26.93 -7.19 -1.94
N ASP A 215 27.30 -7.84 -3.02
CA ASP A 215 28.56 -8.55 -3.16
C ASP A 215 29.11 -8.37 -4.59
N THR A 216 29.97 -7.38 -4.74
CA THR A 216 30.55 -7.05 -6.05
C THR A 216 31.66 -8.01 -6.47
N PHE A 217 32.11 -8.91 -5.59
CA PHE A 217 33.14 -9.91 -5.92
C PHE A 217 32.55 -11.19 -6.53
N HIS A 218 31.29 -11.48 -6.29
CA HIS A 218 30.57 -12.63 -6.84
C HIS A 218 29.48 -12.18 -7.80
N GLU A 219 29.88 -11.56 -8.90
CA GLU A 219 28.93 -11.12 -9.93
C GLU A 219 28.22 -12.32 -10.58
N GLY A 220 26.90 -12.23 -10.69
CA GLY A 220 26.11 -13.11 -11.56
C GLY A 220 25.08 -14.01 -10.89
N VAL A 221 25.08 -14.17 -9.56
CA VAL A 221 24.04 -14.98 -8.88
C VAL A 221 23.23 -14.10 -7.95
N HIS A 222 22.05 -13.71 -8.40
CA HIS A 222 21.10 -12.98 -7.58
C HIS A 222 20.05 -13.95 -7.02
N GLN A 223 19.86 -13.91 -5.71
CA GLN A 223 19.00 -14.87 -5.00
C GLN A 223 18.07 -14.19 -4.02
N ILE A 224 16.91 -14.78 -3.82
CA ILE A 224 15.89 -14.29 -2.90
C ILE A 224 15.33 -15.43 -2.05
N LYS A 225 15.05 -15.18 -0.78
CA LYS A 225 14.22 -16.01 0.07
C LYS A 225 13.19 -15.18 0.84
N ILE A 226 12.07 -15.80 1.17
CA ILE A 226 11.05 -15.20 2.02
C ILE A 226 10.90 -16.07 3.26
N LEU A 227 10.98 -15.44 4.43
CA LEU A 227 10.80 -16.05 5.74
C LEU A 227 9.50 -15.51 6.34
N GLU A 228 8.67 -16.37 6.88
CA GLU A 228 7.40 -16.02 7.49
C GLU A 228 7.41 -16.34 8.97
N PHE A 229 7.04 -15.36 9.80
CA PHE A 229 6.91 -15.48 11.25
C PHE A 229 5.51 -15.03 11.69
N ASP A 230 5.08 -15.47 12.85
CA ASP A 230 3.79 -15.03 13.39
C ASP A 230 3.87 -13.56 13.83
N ASN A 231 4.90 -13.20 14.59
CA ASN A 231 5.16 -11.86 15.12
C ASN A 231 6.65 -11.63 15.41
N ILE A 232 6.99 -10.50 16.06
CA ILE A 232 8.37 -10.12 16.37
C ILE A 232 9.01 -11.07 17.38
N ASP A 233 8.26 -11.59 18.34
CA ASP A 233 8.79 -12.51 19.35
C ASP A 233 9.14 -13.86 18.71
N ASP A 234 8.31 -14.36 17.80
CA ASP A 234 8.59 -15.53 16.98
C ASP A 234 9.84 -15.32 16.10
N LEU A 235 9.96 -14.15 15.46
CA LEU A 235 11.16 -13.79 14.71
C LEU A 235 12.42 -13.87 15.57
N ASN A 236 12.42 -13.20 16.72
CA ASN A 236 13.59 -13.17 17.61
C ASN A 236 13.98 -14.55 18.16
N SER A 237 13.00 -15.43 18.37
CA SER A 237 13.21 -16.76 18.95
C SER A 237 13.62 -17.80 17.90
N ASN A 238 13.09 -17.68 16.67
CA ASN A 238 13.14 -18.75 15.68
C ASN A 238 13.83 -18.35 14.36
N PHE A 239 14.47 -17.19 14.26
CA PHE A 239 15.06 -16.74 13.01
C PHE A 239 16.05 -17.76 12.42
N HIS A 240 17.08 -18.16 13.16
CA HIS A 240 18.09 -19.06 12.65
C HIS A 240 17.54 -20.44 12.23
N PRO A 241 16.72 -21.12 13.04
CA PRO A 241 16.11 -22.39 12.63
C PRO A 241 15.24 -22.28 11.38
N VAL A 242 14.53 -21.14 11.18
CA VAL A 242 13.70 -20.92 10.00
C VAL A 242 14.58 -20.56 8.80
N GLU A 243 15.58 -19.67 9.00
CA GLU A 243 16.51 -19.26 7.96
C GLU A 243 17.28 -20.42 7.34
N GLU A 244 17.77 -21.37 8.16
CA GLU A 244 18.49 -22.57 7.70
C GLU A 244 17.60 -23.52 6.90
N ARG A 245 16.32 -23.62 7.20
CA ARG A 245 15.38 -24.48 6.48
C ARG A 245 14.92 -23.92 5.15
N VAL A 246 14.93 -22.60 4.97
CA VAL A 246 14.45 -21.95 3.76
C VAL A 246 15.63 -21.65 2.83
N ALA A 247 15.74 -22.42 1.76
CA ALA A 247 16.77 -22.19 0.76
C ALA A 247 16.52 -20.93 -0.05
N PHE A 248 17.59 -20.27 -0.45
CA PHE A 248 17.54 -19.22 -1.46
C PHE A 248 17.06 -19.78 -2.81
N LYS A 249 16.30 -18.97 -3.52
CA LYS A 249 15.82 -19.21 -4.89
C LYS A 249 16.50 -18.24 -5.83
N ASP A 250 16.90 -18.73 -7.01
CA ASP A 250 17.42 -17.85 -8.03
C ASP A 250 16.34 -16.85 -8.46
N ILE A 251 16.75 -15.62 -8.71
CA ILE A 251 15.86 -14.56 -9.12
C ILE A 251 15.41 -14.77 -10.56
N ASP A 252 14.11 -14.79 -10.78
CA ASP A 252 13.47 -14.80 -12.08
C ASP A 252 13.09 -13.37 -12.49
N MET A 253 13.88 -12.75 -13.36
CA MET A 253 13.68 -11.38 -13.84
C MET A 253 12.38 -11.21 -14.64
N SER A 254 11.75 -12.29 -15.11
CA SER A 254 10.44 -12.26 -15.77
C SER A 254 9.29 -12.09 -14.76
N THR A 255 9.56 -12.29 -13.48
CA THR A 255 8.58 -12.23 -12.41
C THR A 255 8.37 -10.79 -11.93
N THR A 256 7.19 -10.24 -12.16
CA THR A 256 6.82 -8.88 -11.73
C THR A 256 6.37 -8.80 -10.28
N LYS A 257 6.03 -9.92 -9.63
CA LYS A 257 5.54 -9.99 -8.24
C LYS A 257 6.36 -10.97 -7.42
N TRP A 258 6.83 -10.51 -6.26
CA TRP A 258 7.62 -11.35 -5.35
C TRP A 258 6.78 -12.35 -4.55
N THR A 259 5.47 -12.24 -4.55
CA THR A 259 4.58 -13.24 -3.94
C THR A 259 4.79 -14.66 -4.49
N ARG A 260 5.36 -14.81 -5.69
CA ARG A 260 5.75 -16.14 -6.22
C ARG A 260 6.86 -16.82 -5.41
N TYR A 261 7.68 -16.07 -4.71
CA TYR A 261 8.77 -16.64 -3.92
C TYR A 261 8.34 -17.30 -2.62
N PHE A 262 7.08 -17.09 -2.18
CA PHE A 262 6.47 -17.90 -1.11
C PHE A 262 6.28 -19.38 -1.52
N LEU A 263 6.06 -19.62 -2.80
CA LEU A 263 5.73 -20.93 -3.34
C LEU A 263 6.99 -21.78 -3.55
N SER A 264 6.85 -23.11 -3.35
CA SER A 264 7.92 -24.05 -3.69
C SER A 264 8.18 -24.11 -5.21
N LYS A 265 9.27 -24.76 -5.61
CA LYS A 265 9.57 -25.00 -7.04
C LYS A 265 8.45 -25.82 -7.71
N GLU A 266 7.94 -26.84 -7.02
CA GLU A 266 6.87 -27.73 -7.50
C GLU A 266 5.56 -26.96 -7.64
N GLN A 267 5.21 -26.11 -6.67
CA GLN A 267 4.02 -25.25 -6.72
C GLN A 267 4.11 -24.25 -7.89
N ASN A 268 5.26 -23.63 -8.09
CA ASN A 268 5.49 -22.74 -9.23
C ASN A 268 5.41 -23.48 -10.57
N ALA A 269 5.96 -24.69 -10.67
CA ALA A 269 5.83 -25.54 -11.85
C ALA A 269 4.37 -25.91 -12.13
N LEU A 270 3.60 -26.23 -11.09
CA LEU A 270 2.16 -26.52 -11.22
C LEU A 270 1.39 -25.29 -11.74
N ILE A 271 1.62 -24.11 -11.18
CA ILE A 271 0.98 -22.87 -11.64
C ILE A 271 1.33 -22.59 -13.12
N ASN A 272 2.59 -22.78 -13.51
CA ASN A 272 3.00 -22.61 -14.91
C ASN A 272 2.31 -23.65 -15.83
N LYS A 273 2.16 -24.88 -15.37
CA LYS A 273 1.41 -25.92 -16.10
C LYS A 273 -0.04 -25.51 -16.29
N ILE A 274 -0.70 -25.01 -15.21
CA ILE A 274 -2.10 -24.54 -15.26
C ILE A 274 -2.24 -23.37 -16.24
N LYS A 275 -1.34 -22.39 -16.19
CA LYS A 275 -1.37 -21.23 -17.11
C LYS A 275 -1.24 -21.59 -18.59
N ASN A 276 -0.54 -22.68 -18.90
CA ASN A 276 -0.34 -23.16 -20.26
C ASN A 276 -1.38 -24.21 -20.70
N ASP A 277 -2.26 -24.63 -19.81
CA ASP A 277 -3.30 -25.61 -20.10
C ASP A 277 -4.53 -24.92 -20.67
N ARG A 278 -4.90 -25.24 -21.90
CA ARG A 278 -6.05 -24.65 -22.63
C ARG A 278 -7.42 -24.82 -21.94
N ARG A 279 -7.51 -25.68 -20.93
CA ARG A 279 -8.72 -25.85 -20.12
C ARG A 279 -8.94 -24.69 -19.14
N PHE A 280 -7.89 -23.91 -18.87
CA PHE A 280 -7.93 -22.72 -18.01
C PHE A 280 -7.81 -21.48 -18.89
N VAL A 281 -8.88 -20.71 -18.96
CA VAL A 281 -8.94 -19.49 -19.76
C VAL A 281 -8.68 -18.29 -18.84
N PRO A 282 -7.79 -17.36 -19.22
CA PRO A 282 -7.63 -16.11 -18.48
C PRO A 282 -8.94 -15.34 -18.42
N PHE A 283 -9.26 -14.78 -17.25
CA PHE A 283 -10.54 -14.08 -17.06
C PHE A 283 -10.75 -12.93 -18.09
N VAL A 284 -9.67 -12.25 -18.47
CA VAL A 284 -9.71 -11.17 -19.48
C VAL A 284 -10.24 -11.62 -20.86
N GLU A 285 -10.22 -12.91 -21.16
CA GLU A 285 -10.77 -13.46 -22.40
C GLU A 285 -12.28 -13.69 -22.34
N ILE A 286 -12.86 -13.76 -21.14
CA ILE A 286 -14.28 -14.06 -20.94
C ILE A 286 -15.07 -12.91 -20.30
N GLY A 287 -14.40 -11.96 -19.66
CA GLY A 287 -15.06 -10.88 -18.96
C GLY A 287 -14.25 -9.59 -18.90
N GLU A 288 -14.96 -8.48 -18.89
CA GLU A 288 -14.42 -7.15 -18.67
C GLU A 288 -14.66 -6.75 -17.22
N VAL A 289 -13.62 -6.20 -16.56
CA VAL A 289 -13.70 -5.72 -15.17
C VAL A 289 -13.52 -4.23 -15.14
N ASP A 290 -14.46 -3.52 -14.54
CA ASP A 290 -14.39 -2.08 -14.31
C ASP A 290 -14.58 -1.75 -12.83
N ILE A 291 -14.20 -0.55 -12.45
CA ILE A 291 -14.39 -0.04 -11.07
C ILE A 291 -15.88 0.20 -10.86
N GLY A 292 -16.39 -0.08 -9.66
CA GLY A 292 -17.77 0.29 -9.27
C GLY A 292 -17.98 1.80 -9.35
N ILE A 293 -19.21 2.23 -9.24
CA ILE A 293 -19.63 3.62 -9.45
C ILE A 293 -18.92 4.53 -8.43
N THR A 294 -18.14 5.47 -8.95
CA THR A 294 -17.48 6.49 -8.13
C THR A 294 -18.42 7.68 -7.95
N THR A 295 -19.19 7.67 -6.89
CA THR A 295 -20.17 8.74 -6.60
C THR A 295 -19.51 10.07 -6.25
N GLY A 296 -18.34 10.04 -5.64
CA GLY A 296 -17.67 11.21 -5.06
C GLY A 296 -18.15 11.54 -3.65
N ASN A 297 -19.36 11.11 -3.28
CA ASN A 297 -19.91 11.23 -1.95
C ASN A 297 -20.99 10.16 -1.69
N ASN A 298 -20.58 9.02 -1.14
CA ASN A 298 -21.49 7.92 -0.86
C ASN A 298 -22.55 8.27 0.21
N ASN A 299 -22.35 9.30 1.03
CA ASN A 299 -23.36 9.70 2.03
C ASN A 299 -24.57 10.33 1.37
N PHE A 300 -24.37 11.12 0.33
CA PHE A 300 -25.44 11.75 -0.43
C PHE A 300 -26.09 10.76 -1.43
N PHE A 301 -25.28 10.04 -2.21
CA PHE A 301 -25.79 9.24 -3.32
C PHE A 301 -26.31 7.86 -2.94
N SER A 302 -25.94 7.33 -1.78
CA SER A 302 -26.44 6.03 -1.30
C SER A 302 -27.41 6.23 -0.16
N VAL A 303 -28.68 5.90 -0.38
CA VAL A 303 -29.77 6.16 0.55
C VAL A 303 -30.51 4.88 0.93
N ASN A 304 -31.25 4.93 2.07
CA ASN A 304 -32.15 3.88 2.49
C ASN A 304 -33.58 4.17 2.03
N LYS A 305 -34.47 3.22 2.28
CA LYS A 305 -35.88 3.32 1.89
C LYS A 305 -36.59 4.55 2.47
N ASP A 306 -36.38 4.84 3.74
CA ASP A 306 -37.01 5.97 4.41
C ASP A 306 -36.67 7.30 3.73
N THR A 307 -35.40 7.50 3.38
CA THR A 307 -34.96 8.69 2.63
C THR A 307 -35.62 8.77 1.24
N VAL A 308 -35.78 7.63 0.56
CA VAL A 308 -36.49 7.60 -0.75
C VAL A 308 -37.93 8.04 -0.60
N GLU A 309 -38.63 7.58 0.43
CA GLU A 309 -40.03 7.91 0.70
C GLU A 309 -40.18 9.38 1.16
N ASP A 310 -39.33 9.85 2.09
CA ASP A 310 -39.37 11.20 2.68
C ASP A 310 -39.18 12.32 1.65
N TYR A 311 -38.38 12.06 0.60
CA TYR A 311 -38.04 13.05 -0.44
C TYR A 311 -38.61 12.71 -1.82
N ASP A 312 -39.50 11.71 -1.94
CA ASP A 312 -40.10 11.32 -3.22
C ASP A 312 -39.04 11.06 -4.32
N LEU A 313 -38.05 10.20 -3.98
CA LEU A 313 -36.89 9.91 -4.85
C LEU A 313 -37.08 8.65 -5.71
N GLY A 314 -38.22 7.97 -5.65
CA GLY A 314 -38.43 6.66 -6.27
C GLY A 314 -38.02 6.58 -7.74
N ASP A 315 -38.41 7.59 -8.54
CA ASP A 315 -38.14 7.63 -9.99
C ASP A 315 -36.67 7.88 -10.35
N VAL A 316 -35.83 8.25 -9.37
CA VAL A 316 -34.40 8.54 -9.55
C VAL A 316 -33.51 7.57 -8.76
N THR A 317 -33.99 6.35 -8.49
CA THR A 317 -33.26 5.35 -7.71
C THR A 317 -33.00 4.09 -8.52
N LEU A 318 -31.82 3.48 -8.25
CA LEU A 318 -31.46 2.14 -8.71
C LEU A 318 -31.16 1.24 -7.52
N PRO A 319 -31.48 -0.08 -7.58
CA PRO A 319 -31.06 -1.03 -6.55
C PRO A 319 -29.56 -0.98 -6.34
N LEU A 320 -29.11 -0.85 -5.10
CA LEU A 320 -27.70 -0.67 -4.75
C LEU A 320 -27.19 -1.75 -3.79
N ILE A 321 -25.99 -2.25 -4.08
CA ILE A 321 -25.17 -2.96 -3.12
C ILE A 321 -24.09 -2.00 -2.61
N ALA A 322 -24.31 -1.38 -1.47
CA ALA A 322 -23.38 -0.38 -0.92
C ALA A 322 -22.16 -1.02 -0.23
N ARG A 323 -22.28 -2.21 0.33
CA ARG A 323 -21.24 -2.88 1.12
C ARG A 323 -21.21 -4.38 0.82
N SER A 324 -20.01 -4.96 0.88
CA SER A 324 -19.81 -6.42 0.67
C SER A 324 -20.57 -7.30 1.67
N VAL A 325 -20.84 -6.81 2.88
CA VAL A 325 -21.63 -7.52 3.89
C VAL A 325 -23.10 -7.72 3.46
N ASN A 326 -23.58 -6.91 2.53
CA ASN A 326 -24.93 -7.01 2.00
C ASN A 326 -25.12 -8.17 1.00
N ILE A 327 -24.07 -8.95 0.75
CA ILE A 327 -24.11 -10.10 -0.18
C ILE A 327 -23.81 -11.38 0.59
N PRO A 328 -24.83 -12.20 0.91
CA PRO A 328 -24.61 -13.42 1.70
C PRO A 328 -23.93 -14.54 0.90
N GLY A 329 -24.20 -14.65 -0.40
CA GLY A 329 -23.80 -15.77 -1.27
C GLY A 329 -22.92 -15.40 -2.45
N ILE A 330 -22.84 -16.29 -3.42
CA ILE A 330 -22.17 -16.12 -4.72
C ILE A 330 -23.13 -15.65 -5.82
N THR A 331 -24.40 -15.51 -5.49
CA THR A 331 -25.45 -14.87 -6.30
C THR A 331 -26.08 -13.77 -5.46
N PHE A 332 -26.54 -12.72 -6.09
CA PHE A 332 -27.33 -11.66 -5.50
C PHE A 332 -28.70 -11.62 -6.15
N ASN A 333 -29.73 -11.95 -5.39
CA ASN A 333 -31.10 -12.11 -5.86
C ASN A 333 -32.02 -11.06 -5.24
N GLU A 334 -33.21 -10.90 -5.79
CA GLU A 334 -34.18 -9.94 -5.28
C GLU A 334 -34.53 -10.14 -3.79
N PRO A 335 -34.71 -11.37 -3.26
CA PRO A 335 -34.88 -11.57 -1.81
C PRO A 335 -33.73 -11.04 -0.96
N ASP A 336 -32.48 -11.17 -1.43
CA ASP A 336 -31.30 -10.65 -0.73
C ASP A 336 -31.33 -9.11 -0.65
N TRP A 337 -31.74 -8.47 -1.74
CA TRP A 337 -31.90 -7.03 -1.79
C TRP A 337 -33.04 -6.56 -0.88
N ILE A 338 -34.22 -7.21 -0.94
CA ILE A 338 -35.37 -6.90 -0.06
C ILE A 338 -34.98 -7.04 1.41
N GLN A 339 -34.25 -8.11 1.80
CA GLN A 339 -33.78 -8.29 3.16
C GLN A 339 -32.88 -7.13 3.62
N ASN A 340 -32.00 -6.64 2.74
CA ASN A 340 -31.17 -5.47 3.05
C ASN A 340 -32.02 -4.18 3.19
N VAL A 341 -33.07 -4.01 2.38
CA VAL A 341 -34.01 -2.89 2.50
C VAL A 341 -34.72 -2.92 3.87
N GLU A 342 -35.25 -4.08 4.23
CA GLU A 342 -35.94 -4.28 5.52
C GLU A 342 -35.03 -4.08 6.74
N ALA A 343 -33.73 -4.40 6.56
CA ALA A 343 -32.71 -4.12 7.59
C ALA A 343 -32.30 -2.63 7.67
N GLY A 344 -32.91 -1.74 6.89
CA GLY A 344 -32.62 -0.30 6.89
C GLY A 344 -31.28 0.07 6.26
N ALA A 345 -30.68 -0.84 5.48
CA ALA A 345 -29.40 -0.57 4.82
C ALA A 345 -29.56 0.46 3.68
N LYS A 346 -28.44 1.10 3.29
CA LYS A 346 -28.40 1.98 2.11
C LYS A 346 -28.46 1.11 0.85
N THR A 347 -29.63 0.93 0.29
CA THR A 347 -29.93 -0.01 -0.80
C THR A 347 -30.40 0.63 -2.09
N TYR A 348 -30.31 1.96 -2.17
CA TYR A 348 -30.67 2.74 -3.34
C TYR A 348 -29.53 3.69 -3.72
N LEU A 349 -29.17 3.71 -5.00
CA LEU A 349 -28.31 4.72 -5.61
C LEU A 349 -29.19 5.79 -6.27
N LEU A 350 -28.88 7.04 -6.03
CA LEU A 350 -29.54 8.16 -6.71
C LEU A 350 -28.92 8.37 -8.10
N ASP A 351 -29.78 8.38 -9.11
CA ASP A 351 -29.44 8.64 -10.52
C ASP A 351 -30.30 9.76 -11.10
N PHE A 352 -29.77 10.98 -11.09
CA PHE A 352 -30.43 12.16 -11.68
C PHE A 352 -30.03 12.42 -13.14
N ASN A 353 -29.33 11.49 -13.82
CA ASN A 353 -28.80 11.75 -15.16
C ASN A 353 -29.89 11.97 -16.22
N ASN A 354 -31.03 11.33 -16.06
CA ASN A 354 -32.11 11.32 -17.05
C ASN A 354 -33.26 12.25 -16.69
N VAL A 355 -33.14 13.08 -15.66
CA VAL A 355 -34.19 13.99 -15.19
C VAL A 355 -33.77 15.44 -15.39
N SER A 356 -34.58 16.20 -16.12
CA SER A 356 -34.36 17.65 -16.22
C SER A 356 -34.83 18.38 -14.95
N GLU A 357 -34.25 19.53 -14.63
CA GLU A 357 -34.64 20.30 -13.45
C GLU A 357 -36.12 20.71 -13.45
N ALA A 358 -36.73 20.86 -14.63
CA ALA A 358 -38.14 21.17 -14.76
C ALA A 358 -39.06 20.00 -14.39
N GLU A 359 -38.60 18.78 -14.61
CA GLU A 359 -39.31 17.52 -14.33
C GLU A 359 -39.11 17.02 -12.90
N MET A 360 -38.12 17.53 -12.17
CA MET A 360 -37.86 17.13 -10.79
C MET A 360 -39.04 17.45 -9.88
N THR A 361 -39.37 16.51 -9.00
CA THR A 361 -40.36 16.70 -7.94
C THR A 361 -39.91 17.74 -6.92
N VAL A 362 -40.83 18.21 -6.10
CA VAL A 362 -40.49 19.15 -5.00
C VAL A 362 -39.54 18.48 -4.00
N GLY A 363 -39.75 17.20 -3.72
CA GLY A 363 -38.89 16.40 -2.82
C GLY A 363 -37.47 16.24 -3.36
N GLN A 364 -37.31 15.94 -4.64
CA GLN A 364 -36.02 15.81 -5.30
C GLN A 364 -35.22 17.13 -5.26
N LYS A 365 -35.85 18.26 -5.58
CA LYS A 365 -35.24 19.59 -5.48
C LYS A 365 -34.82 19.95 -4.06
N LYS A 366 -35.70 19.63 -3.08
CA LYS A 366 -35.42 19.82 -1.66
C LYS A 366 -34.20 19.00 -1.22
N TYR A 367 -34.09 17.72 -1.61
CA TYR A 367 -32.97 16.85 -1.28
C TYR A 367 -31.64 17.40 -1.81
N ILE A 368 -31.63 17.87 -3.06
CA ILE A 368 -30.44 18.49 -3.67
C ILE A 368 -30.06 19.77 -2.94
N ALA A 369 -31.02 20.67 -2.65
CA ALA A 369 -30.77 21.92 -1.95
C ALA A 369 -30.19 21.69 -0.54
N GLU A 370 -30.73 20.75 0.23
CA GLU A 370 -30.18 20.37 1.53
C GLU A 370 -28.78 19.73 1.41
N GLY A 371 -28.49 19.04 0.30
CA GLY A 371 -27.16 18.54 -0.01
C GLY A 371 -26.17 19.67 -0.24
N GLU A 372 -26.59 20.77 -0.88
CA GLU A 372 -25.79 21.97 -1.06
C GLU A 372 -25.56 22.71 0.25
N GLU A 373 -26.58 22.84 1.09
CA GLU A 373 -26.45 23.44 2.44
C GLU A 373 -25.46 22.65 3.33
N ARG A 374 -25.40 21.32 3.18
CA ARG A 374 -24.47 20.45 3.89
C ARG A 374 -23.09 20.35 3.20
N GLU A 375 -22.85 21.15 2.16
CA GLU A 375 -21.60 21.17 1.40
C GLU A 375 -21.20 19.81 0.76
N GLU A 376 -22.16 18.90 0.52
CA GLU A 376 -21.91 17.56 -0.05
C GLU A 376 -21.34 17.61 -1.48
N HIS A 377 -21.55 18.72 -2.19
CA HIS A 377 -21.07 19.00 -3.53
C HIS A 377 -19.61 19.47 -3.61
N THR A 378 -18.97 19.84 -2.49
CA THR A 378 -17.64 20.46 -2.47
C THR A 378 -16.50 19.50 -2.69
N GLY A 379 -16.75 18.18 -2.55
CA GLY A 379 -15.75 17.15 -2.81
C GLY A 379 -15.26 17.18 -4.26
N TYR A 380 -13.94 16.95 -4.48
CA TYR A 380 -13.29 17.03 -5.79
C TYR A 380 -14.07 16.35 -6.93
N LYS A 381 -14.61 15.14 -6.70
CA LYS A 381 -15.35 14.40 -7.74
C LYS A 381 -16.71 15.02 -8.07
N CYS A 382 -17.36 15.65 -7.10
CA CYS A 382 -18.61 16.36 -7.31
C CYS A 382 -18.36 17.73 -7.97
N SER A 383 -17.37 18.48 -7.49
CA SER A 383 -17.08 19.85 -7.95
C SER A 383 -16.64 19.95 -9.41
N ILE A 384 -16.09 18.88 -10.00
CA ILE A 384 -15.66 18.88 -11.42
C ILE A 384 -16.79 18.50 -12.39
N ARG A 385 -17.99 18.16 -11.90
CA ARG A 385 -19.13 17.79 -12.72
C ARG A 385 -19.93 19.02 -13.10
N ASN A 386 -20.52 19.02 -14.28
CA ASN A 386 -21.38 20.11 -14.75
C ASN A 386 -22.60 20.30 -13.83
N LYS A 387 -23.25 19.17 -13.48
CA LYS A 387 -24.25 19.08 -12.41
C LYS A 387 -23.68 18.14 -11.36
N TRP A 388 -23.35 18.66 -10.18
CA TRP A 388 -22.65 17.91 -9.13
C TRP A 388 -23.38 16.63 -8.70
N TYR A 389 -24.73 16.65 -8.78
CA TYR A 389 -25.61 15.56 -8.42
C TYR A 389 -25.81 14.51 -9.52
N CYS A 390 -25.21 14.69 -10.70
CA CYS A 390 -25.21 13.70 -11.78
C CYS A 390 -23.94 12.83 -11.70
N VAL A 391 -24.13 11.53 -11.49
CA VAL A 391 -23.03 10.57 -11.37
C VAL A 391 -22.72 9.96 -12.73
N PRO A 392 -21.49 10.04 -13.24
CA PRO A 392 -21.15 9.46 -14.53
C PRO A 392 -21.05 7.93 -14.49
N SER A 393 -21.20 7.31 -15.66
CA SER A 393 -20.91 5.87 -15.86
C SER A 393 -21.73 4.93 -14.97
N ILE A 394 -23.04 5.20 -14.83
CA ILE A 394 -23.97 4.28 -14.18
C ILE A 394 -24.39 3.19 -15.19
N TRP A 395 -24.18 1.94 -14.83
CA TRP A 395 -24.63 0.77 -15.56
C TRP A 395 -24.67 -0.47 -14.67
N SER A 396 -25.62 -1.37 -14.89
CA SER A 396 -25.80 -2.61 -14.14
C SER A 396 -24.89 -3.70 -14.71
N PRO A 397 -24.05 -4.34 -13.89
CA PRO A 397 -23.15 -5.40 -14.32
C PRO A 397 -23.83 -6.79 -14.31
N ASP A 398 -23.23 -7.75 -15.03
CA ASP A 398 -23.61 -9.16 -14.96
C ASP A 398 -23.16 -9.83 -13.66
N ALA A 399 -22.04 -9.34 -13.09
CA ALA A 399 -21.51 -9.82 -11.83
C ALA A 399 -20.73 -8.72 -11.09
N PHE A 400 -20.53 -8.96 -9.81
CA PHE A 400 -19.68 -8.14 -8.93
C PHE A 400 -18.46 -8.92 -8.48
N PHE A 401 -17.35 -8.24 -8.31
CA PHE A 401 -16.16 -8.79 -7.67
C PHE A 401 -15.77 -7.93 -6.48
N LEU A 402 -15.62 -8.54 -5.31
CA LEU A 402 -15.30 -7.82 -4.09
C LEU A 402 -13.88 -7.24 -4.17
N ARG A 403 -13.76 -5.94 -4.00
CA ARG A 403 -12.47 -5.23 -4.01
C ARG A 403 -11.59 -5.60 -2.81
N ARG A 404 -12.21 -5.90 -1.67
CA ARG A 404 -11.55 -6.37 -0.45
C ARG A 404 -12.08 -7.75 -0.13
N ASN A 405 -11.20 -8.75 -0.22
CA ASN A 405 -11.49 -10.12 0.10
C ASN A 405 -10.90 -10.46 1.46
N HIS A 406 -11.58 -11.29 2.25
CA HIS A 406 -11.08 -11.76 3.53
C HIS A 406 -10.23 -13.03 3.35
N LEU A 407 -10.87 -14.18 3.17
CA LEU A 407 -10.16 -15.47 3.04
C LEU A 407 -9.91 -15.87 1.58
N TYR A 408 -10.81 -15.50 0.68
CA TYR A 408 -10.75 -15.87 -0.75
C TYR A 408 -11.42 -14.82 -1.63
N PRO A 409 -11.03 -14.73 -2.92
CA PRO A 409 -11.70 -13.90 -3.89
C PRO A 409 -13.16 -14.34 -4.06
N LYS A 410 -14.09 -13.37 -4.13
CA LYS A 410 -15.51 -13.64 -4.26
C LYS A 410 -16.08 -12.95 -5.48
N PHE A 411 -16.56 -13.76 -6.45
CA PHE A 411 -17.43 -13.34 -7.55
C PHE A 411 -18.88 -13.54 -7.15
N VAL A 412 -19.75 -12.61 -7.55
CA VAL A 412 -21.17 -12.65 -7.24
C VAL A 412 -21.95 -12.37 -8.50
N LEU A 413 -22.73 -13.32 -8.98
CA LEU A 413 -23.65 -13.12 -10.11
C LEU A 413 -24.77 -12.18 -9.70
N ASN A 414 -25.09 -11.22 -10.58
CA ASN A 414 -26.17 -10.27 -10.38
C ASN A 414 -27.45 -10.75 -11.02
N ASN A 415 -28.43 -11.16 -10.21
CA ASN A 415 -29.76 -11.55 -10.65
C ASN A 415 -30.83 -10.49 -10.32
N VAL A 416 -30.45 -9.34 -9.80
CA VAL A 416 -31.36 -8.21 -9.55
C VAL A 416 -31.27 -7.24 -10.73
N PRO A 417 -32.37 -7.04 -11.49
CA PRO A 417 -32.36 -6.09 -12.58
C PRO A 417 -31.89 -4.70 -12.15
N GLU A 418 -31.07 -4.07 -12.98
CA GLU A 418 -30.56 -2.73 -12.77
C GLU A 418 -29.71 -2.52 -11.49
N ALA A 419 -29.45 -3.57 -10.68
CA ALA A 419 -28.65 -3.42 -9.49
C ALA A 419 -27.22 -2.98 -9.83
N VAL A 420 -26.73 -2.06 -9.03
CA VAL A 420 -25.41 -1.43 -9.17
C VAL A 420 -24.60 -1.52 -7.88
N SER A 421 -23.32 -1.20 -7.96
CA SER A 421 -22.45 -1.05 -6.78
C SER A 421 -21.62 0.23 -6.83
N THR A 422 -21.31 0.77 -5.65
CA THR A 422 -20.31 1.81 -5.54
C THR A 422 -18.90 1.24 -5.74
N ASP A 423 -17.87 2.07 -5.65
CA ASP A 423 -16.46 1.70 -5.78
C ASP A 423 -15.94 0.71 -4.70
N THR A 424 -16.81 0.21 -3.83
CA THR A 424 -16.52 -0.88 -2.88
C THR A 424 -16.38 -2.25 -3.58
N MET A 425 -16.92 -2.37 -4.80
CA MET A 425 -16.84 -3.57 -5.64
C MET A 425 -16.47 -3.21 -7.07
N HIS A 426 -15.89 -4.16 -7.78
CA HIS A 426 -15.69 -4.09 -9.22
C HIS A 426 -16.95 -4.60 -9.93
N ARG A 427 -17.24 -4.02 -11.07
CA ARG A 427 -18.32 -4.41 -11.98
C ARG A 427 -17.78 -5.29 -13.10
N ILE A 428 -18.50 -6.34 -13.45
CA ILE A 428 -18.09 -7.31 -14.46
C ILE A 428 -19.14 -7.37 -15.55
N ARG A 429 -18.71 -7.37 -16.81
CA ARG A 429 -19.48 -7.74 -17.98
C ARG A 429 -18.94 -9.01 -18.60
N PHE A 430 -19.84 -9.81 -19.16
CA PHE A 430 -19.52 -10.98 -19.96
C PHE A 430 -19.98 -10.77 -21.40
N PRO A 431 -19.23 -10.01 -22.24
CA PRO A 431 -19.68 -9.63 -23.57
C PRO A 431 -19.88 -10.80 -24.53
N MET A 432 -19.27 -11.95 -24.24
CA MET A 432 -19.37 -13.18 -25.06
C MET A 432 -20.58 -14.04 -24.70
N PHE A 433 -21.28 -13.76 -23.61
CA PHE A 433 -22.42 -14.54 -23.14
C PHE A 433 -23.68 -13.70 -23.25
N THR A 434 -24.52 -14.03 -24.26
CA THR A 434 -25.80 -13.35 -24.51
C THR A 434 -26.93 -13.88 -23.64
N ASP A 435 -26.81 -15.13 -23.15
CA ASP A 435 -27.77 -15.78 -22.24
C ASP A 435 -27.14 -15.88 -20.82
N ARG A 436 -27.86 -15.33 -19.87
CA ARG A 436 -27.44 -15.31 -18.44
C ARG A 436 -27.82 -16.62 -17.75
#